data_03370cd829b81b3cef2ac6c3e8980b54
#
_entry.id   03370cd829b81b3cef2ac6c3e8980b54
#
_cell.length_a   1.000
_cell.length_b   1.000
_cell.length_c   1.000
_cell.angle_alpha   90.00
_cell.angle_beta   90.00
_cell.angle_gamma   90.00
#
_symmetry.space_group_name_H-M   'P 1'
#
loop_
_entity.id
_entity.type
_entity.pdbx_description
1 polymer ?
#
loop_
_entity_poly.entity_id
_entity_poly.type
_entity_poly.pdbx_seq_one_letter_code
_entity_poly.pdbx_strand_id
1 'polypeptide(L)'
;RQTQGRGYVQEVLWTVMLAASQVEGIPFAKRLEWLDKLAQCADNWASCDLLGEAVKDFTLPQNEASAFAFLDALIKSRNLWRIRLALVLMLAHMAPAGSRPLKRAVQLSSAPEVLTCAAQSYYGSMGLAWAFSVYAVHDFSLAERVVADLIVNKRIDPATARRTAQKVRESFRSAQAEKAMLSQNIQKALDGMPAGSLPAARNSKPAGGVPAFRRKRLKGTPPSAAL
;
A
#
# COMPACT_ATOMS: atom_id res chain seq x y z
N ARG A 1 -3.32 -30.87 4.48
CA ARG A 1 -2.41 -31.00 5.65
C ARG A 1 -1.08 -30.23 5.54
N GLN A 2 -0.80 -29.51 4.45
CA GLN A 2 0.46 -28.76 4.26
C GLN A 2 0.38 -27.25 4.60
N THR A 3 -0.77 -26.72 4.97
CA THR A 3 -0.96 -25.27 5.19
C THR A 3 -0.72 -24.79 6.63
N GLN A 4 -0.71 -25.67 7.62
CA GLN A 4 -0.52 -25.30 9.04
C GLN A 4 0.92 -24.93 9.41
N GLY A 5 1.94 -25.46 8.71
CA GLY A 5 3.34 -25.17 9.03
C GLY A 5 3.85 -23.82 8.48
N ARG A 6 3.26 -23.31 7.40
CA ARG A 6 3.74 -22.06 6.77
C ARG A 6 3.36 -20.80 7.54
N GLY A 7 2.18 -20.75 8.13
CA GLY A 7 1.72 -19.60 8.91
C GLY A 7 2.61 -19.31 10.13
N TYR A 8 2.99 -20.34 10.86
CA TYR A 8 3.83 -20.22 12.05
C TYR A 8 5.24 -19.70 11.75
N VAL A 9 5.86 -20.20 10.67
CA VAL A 9 7.19 -19.72 10.24
C VAL A 9 7.14 -18.25 9.84
N GLN A 10 6.07 -17.82 9.21
CA GLN A 10 5.87 -16.44 8.76
C GLN A 10 5.71 -15.49 9.95
N GLU A 11 4.90 -15.85 10.95
CA GLU A 11 4.73 -15.08 12.18
C GLU A 11 6.04 -14.93 12.97
N VAL A 12 6.84 -15.98 13.05
CA VAL A 12 8.17 -15.95 13.68
C VAL A 12 9.11 -15.01 12.91
N LEU A 13 9.15 -15.10 11.59
CA LEU A 13 9.96 -14.20 10.75
C LEU A 13 9.56 -12.75 10.93
N TRP A 14 8.28 -12.43 11.04
CA TRP A 14 7.79 -11.07 11.29
C TRP A 14 8.18 -10.57 12.68
N THR A 15 8.03 -11.42 13.69
CA THR A 15 8.45 -11.08 15.06
C THR A 15 9.95 -10.79 15.11
N VAL A 16 10.76 -11.57 14.44
CA VAL A 16 12.22 -11.37 14.34
C VAL A 16 12.54 -10.07 13.60
N MET A 17 11.86 -9.78 12.48
CA MET A 17 12.07 -8.52 11.75
C MET A 17 11.65 -7.30 12.56
N LEU A 18 10.48 -7.34 13.20
CA LEU A 18 10.02 -6.28 14.08
C LEU A 18 11.00 -6.06 15.23
N ALA A 19 11.47 -7.13 15.86
CA ALA A 19 12.48 -7.05 16.91
C ALA A 19 13.80 -6.48 16.37
N ALA A 20 14.30 -7.00 15.24
CA ALA A 20 15.53 -6.54 14.63
C ALA A 20 15.46 -5.07 14.17
N SER A 21 14.29 -4.59 13.73
CA SER A 21 14.11 -3.18 13.35
C SER A 21 14.22 -2.23 14.56
N GLN A 22 14.05 -2.73 15.77
CA GLN A 22 14.17 -1.97 17.02
C GLN A 22 15.61 -2.00 17.60
N VAL A 23 16.45 -2.94 17.15
CA VAL A 23 17.84 -3.06 17.65
C VAL A 23 18.68 -1.93 17.07
N GLU A 24 19.33 -1.17 17.96
CA GLU A 24 20.30 -0.15 17.61
C GLU A 24 21.56 -0.78 16.99
N GLY A 25 22.22 -0.04 16.08
CA GLY A 25 23.48 -0.45 15.50
C GLY A 25 23.38 -1.38 14.27
N ILE A 26 22.18 -1.83 13.88
CA ILE A 26 22.03 -2.60 12.62
C ILE A 26 22.07 -1.64 11.42
N PRO A 27 23.03 -1.79 10.48
CA PRO A 27 23.10 -0.93 9.30
C PRO A 27 21.81 -1.01 8.45
N PHE A 28 21.38 0.13 7.91
CA PHE A 28 20.18 0.21 7.09
C PHE A 28 20.19 -0.77 5.90
N ALA A 29 21.33 -0.89 5.21
CA ALA A 29 21.49 -1.86 4.11
C ALA A 29 21.20 -3.30 4.55
N LYS A 30 21.60 -3.68 5.77
CA LYS A 30 21.31 -5.01 6.32
C LYS A 30 19.84 -5.22 6.62
N ARG A 31 19.14 -4.18 7.09
CA ARG A 31 17.68 -4.20 7.26
C ARG A 31 16.96 -4.40 5.93
N LEU A 32 17.41 -3.72 4.86
CA LEU A 32 16.86 -3.91 3.51
C LEU A 32 17.10 -5.31 2.96
N GLU A 33 18.27 -5.91 3.20
CA GLU A 33 18.55 -7.30 2.82
C GLU A 33 17.58 -8.27 3.50
N TRP A 34 17.31 -8.10 4.79
CA TRP A 34 16.34 -8.92 5.50
C TRP A 34 14.91 -8.71 5.00
N LEU A 35 14.54 -7.46 4.77
CA LEU A 35 13.24 -7.11 4.22
C LEU A 35 13.03 -7.75 2.85
N ASP A 36 14.05 -7.77 1.99
CA ASP A 36 13.98 -8.42 0.68
C ASP A 36 13.74 -9.93 0.80
N LYS A 37 14.46 -10.60 1.69
CA LYS A 37 14.27 -12.03 1.95
C LYS A 37 12.85 -12.34 2.45
N LEU A 38 12.32 -11.52 3.35
CA LEU A 38 10.95 -11.68 3.85
C LEU A 38 9.90 -11.35 2.80
N ALA A 39 10.15 -10.34 1.97
CA ALA A 39 9.26 -9.98 0.87
C ALA A 39 9.11 -11.10 -0.16
N GLN A 40 10.13 -11.95 -0.33
CA GLN A 40 10.06 -13.13 -1.20
C GLN A 40 9.11 -14.21 -0.66
N CYS A 41 8.89 -14.24 0.65
CA CYS A 41 8.01 -15.19 1.31
C CYS A 41 6.59 -14.64 1.52
N ALA A 42 6.36 -13.36 1.26
CA ALA A 42 5.06 -12.74 1.43
C ALA A 42 4.06 -13.28 0.39
N ASP A 43 2.92 -13.73 0.86
CA ASP A 43 1.86 -14.31 0.04
C ASP A 43 0.47 -13.69 0.32
N ASN A 44 0.42 -12.68 1.17
CA ASN A 44 -0.82 -11.99 1.53
C ASN A 44 -0.57 -10.51 1.89
N TRP A 45 -1.65 -9.74 1.91
CA TRP A 45 -1.60 -8.29 2.16
C TRP A 45 -1.15 -7.93 3.58
N ALA A 46 -1.55 -8.71 4.59
CA ALA A 46 -1.22 -8.41 5.98
C ALA A 46 0.29 -8.52 6.23
N SER A 47 0.94 -9.52 5.61
CA SER A 47 2.39 -9.67 5.63
C SER A 47 3.11 -8.46 5.06
N CYS A 48 2.70 -8.04 3.86
CA CYS A 48 3.31 -6.92 3.17
C CYS A 48 3.17 -5.61 3.95
N ASP A 49 1.97 -5.36 4.50
CA ASP A 49 1.67 -4.13 5.21
C ASP A 49 2.50 -4.03 6.50
N LEU A 50 2.56 -5.13 7.26
CA LEU A 50 3.38 -5.20 8.48
C LEU A 50 4.88 -5.03 8.19
N LEU A 51 5.40 -5.69 7.15
CA LEU A 51 6.81 -5.56 6.74
C LEU A 51 7.13 -4.12 6.31
N GLY A 52 6.23 -3.46 5.58
CA GLY A 52 6.44 -2.10 5.13
C GLY A 52 6.47 -1.08 6.26
N GLU A 53 5.69 -1.28 7.31
CA GLU A 53 5.66 -0.40 8.49
C GLU A 53 6.84 -0.62 9.44
N ALA A 54 7.45 -1.82 9.43
CA ALA A 54 8.49 -2.19 10.38
C ALA A 54 9.85 -1.52 10.14
N VAL A 55 10.11 -0.99 8.95
CA VAL A 55 11.43 -0.44 8.60
C VAL A 55 11.55 1.00 9.08
N LYS A 56 12.51 1.25 9.99
CA LYS A 56 12.87 2.59 10.45
C LYS A 56 13.90 3.25 9.51
N ASP A 57 14.02 4.56 9.62
CA ASP A 57 15.07 5.36 8.98
C ASP A 57 15.05 5.35 7.44
N PHE A 58 13.89 4.98 6.85
CA PHE A 58 13.75 4.79 5.40
C PHE A 58 13.96 6.09 4.61
N THR A 59 13.67 7.24 5.21
CA THR A 59 13.76 8.57 4.56
C THR A 59 14.91 9.44 5.07
N LEU A 60 15.80 8.88 5.89
CA LEU A 60 16.99 9.63 6.30
C LEU A 60 17.89 9.92 5.10
N PRO A 61 18.49 11.12 5.00
CA PRO A 61 19.31 11.53 3.84
C PRO A 61 20.43 10.54 3.48
N GLN A 62 21.10 9.98 4.48
CA GLN A 62 22.16 8.99 4.27
C GLN A 62 21.65 7.66 3.72
N ASN A 63 20.36 7.36 3.83
CA ASN A 63 19.73 6.13 3.39
C ASN A 63 19.01 6.29 2.04
N GLU A 64 18.86 7.52 1.54
CA GLU A 64 18.00 7.84 0.39
C GLU A 64 18.35 7.00 -0.86
N ALA A 65 19.64 6.92 -1.21
CA ALA A 65 20.06 6.17 -2.39
C ALA A 65 19.73 4.68 -2.28
N SER A 66 19.99 4.07 -1.12
CA SER A 66 19.71 2.66 -0.88
C SER A 66 18.21 2.39 -0.85
N ALA A 67 17.42 3.29 -0.25
CA ALA A 67 15.97 3.19 -0.20
C ALA A 67 15.35 3.24 -1.61
N PHE A 68 15.79 4.17 -2.45
CA PHE A 68 15.28 4.27 -3.83
C PHE A 68 15.71 3.09 -4.69
N ALA A 69 16.96 2.62 -4.59
CA ALA A 69 17.39 1.43 -5.29
C ALA A 69 16.58 0.20 -4.89
N PHE A 70 16.26 0.08 -3.62
CA PHE A 70 15.42 -1.00 -3.10
C PHE A 70 13.98 -0.93 -3.63
N LEU A 71 13.33 0.25 -3.60
CA LEU A 71 11.99 0.44 -4.17
C LEU A 71 11.96 0.11 -5.66
N ASP A 72 12.94 0.55 -6.41
CA ASP A 72 13.06 0.26 -7.84
C ASP A 72 13.19 -1.25 -8.10
N ALA A 73 14.01 -1.95 -7.31
CA ALA A 73 14.13 -3.42 -7.40
C ALA A 73 12.81 -4.14 -7.06
N LEU A 74 12.08 -3.69 -6.04
CA LEU A 74 10.77 -4.24 -5.70
C LEU A 74 9.76 -4.07 -6.83
N ILE A 75 9.69 -2.88 -7.44
CA ILE A 75 8.78 -2.55 -8.54
C ILE A 75 9.14 -3.35 -9.80
N LYS A 76 10.42 -3.37 -10.19
CA LYS A 76 10.90 -4.11 -11.36
C LYS A 76 10.76 -5.62 -11.24
N SER A 77 10.61 -6.15 -10.04
CA SER A 77 10.40 -7.59 -9.83
C SER A 77 9.12 -8.12 -10.49
N ARG A 78 8.14 -7.25 -10.80
CA ARG A 78 6.81 -7.58 -11.32
C ARG A 78 6.04 -8.58 -10.44
N ASN A 79 6.49 -8.81 -9.22
CA ASN A 79 5.80 -9.66 -8.25
C ASN A 79 4.77 -8.82 -7.48
N LEU A 80 3.55 -9.32 -7.38
CA LEU A 80 2.44 -8.64 -6.71
C LEU A 80 2.80 -8.16 -5.30
N TRP A 81 3.33 -9.06 -4.48
CA TRP A 81 3.57 -8.74 -3.07
C TRP A 81 4.76 -7.83 -2.86
N ARG A 82 5.79 -7.94 -3.70
CA ARG A 82 6.93 -7.02 -3.70
C ARG A 82 6.52 -5.61 -4.15
N ILE A 83 5.67 -5.51 -5.19
CA ILE A 83 5.10 -4.20 -5.61
C ILE A 83 4.22 -3.63 -4.50
N ARG A 84 3.38 -4.46 -3.86
CA ARG A 84 2.59 -4.00 -2.72
C ARG A 84 3.46 -3.51 -1.57
N LEU A 85 4.53 -4.23 -1.24
CA LEU A 85 5.49 -3.78 -0.23
C LEU A 85 6.11 -2.43 -0.58
N ALA A 86 6.49 -2.21 -1.85
CA ALA A 86 6.99 -0.91 -2.30
C ALA A 86 5.95 0.20 -2.08
N LEU A 87 4.68 -0.05 -2.40
CA LEU A 87 3.59 0.90 -2.16
C LEU A 87 3.43 1.21 -0.66
N VAL A 88 3.50 0.19 0.21
CA VAL A 88 3.40 0.38 1.66
C VAL A 88 4.59 1.17 2.22
N LEU A 89 5.82 0.86 1.79
CA LEU A 89 7.00 1.64 2.16
C LEU A 89 6.86 3.12 1.77
N MET A 90 6.35 3.39 0.57
CA MET A 90 6.15 4.74 0.08
C MET A 90 5.07 5.50 0.85
N LEU A 91 3.91 4.87 1.12
CA LEU A 91 2.82 5.53 1.84
C LEU A 91 3.14 5.72 3.33
N ALA A 92 3.86 4.78 3.97
CA ALA A 92 4.17 4.84 5.39
C ALA A 92 5.33 5.81 5.70
N HIS A 93 6.35 5.84 4.85
CA HIS A 93 7.58 6.56 5.15
C HIS A 93 7.81 7.79 4.27
N MET A 94 7.55 7.71 2.95
CA MET A 94 7.85 8.82 2.05
C MET A 94 6.76 9.89 2.03
N ALA A 95 5.49 9.50 2.12
CA ALA A 95 4.39 10.46 2.10
C ALA A 95 4.46 11.47 3.27
N PRO A 96 4.70 11.07 4.52
CA PRO A 96 4.82 12.00 5.64
C PRO A 96 6.14 12.75 5.69
N ALA A 97 7.17 12.35 4.92
CA ALA A 97 8.52 12.90 5.01
C ALA A 97 8.71 14.25 4.26
N GLY A 98 7.64 14.78 3.67
CA GLY A 98 7.66 16.07 2.98
C GLY A 98 7.52 15.98 1.47
N SER A 99 7.49 17.15 0.81
CA SER A 99 7.08 17.24 -0.60
C SER A 99 8.03 16.53 -1.58
N ARG A 100 9.34 16.52 -1.36
CA ARG A 100 10.30 15.86 -2.25
C ARG A 100 10.17 14.33 -2.22
N PRO A 101 10.19 13.66 -1.06
CA PRO A 101 9.92 12.22 -0.98
C PRO A 101 8.52 11.86 -1.49
N LEU A 102 7.48 12.64 -1.16
CA LEU A 102 6.13 12.40 -1.64
C LEU A 102 6.04 12.45 -3.17
N LYS A 103 6.62 13.46 -3.83
CA LYS A 103 6.64 13.54 -5.31
C LYS A 103 7.32 12.32 -5.92
N ARG A 104 8.40 11.84 -5.32
CA ARG A 104 9.08 10.63 -5.77
C ARG A 104 8.24 9.39 -5.58
N ALA A 105 7.54 9.26 -4.44
CA ALA A 105 6.60 8.16 -4.17
C ALA A 105 5.46 8.13 -5.21
N VAL A 106 4.86 9.27 -5.51
CA VAL A 106 3.82 9.40 -6.55
C VAL A 106 4.35 8.99 -7.92
N GLN A 107 5.54 9.43 -8.28
CA GLN A 107 6.20 9.05 -9.55
C GLN A 107 6.42 7.54 -9.65
N LEU A 108 6.98 6.91 -8.62
CA LEU A 108 7.23 5.46 -8.57
C LEU A 108 5.92 4.66 -8.56
N SER A 109 4.89 5.14 -7.87
CA SER A 109 3.56 4.53 -7.88
C SER A 109 2.87 4.59 -9.25
N SER A 110 3.30 5.52 -10.11
CA SER A 110 2.82 5.67 -11.49
C SER A 110 3.66 4.89 -12.51
N ALA A 111 4.60 4.06 -12.08
CA ALA A 111 5.42 3.22 -12.96
C ALA A 111 4.57 2.17 -13.69
N PRO A 112 4.91 1.82 -14.95
CA PRO A 112 4.14 0.85 -15.75
C PRO A 112 3.94 -0.49 -15.04
N GLU A 113 4.94 -0.98 -14.32
CA GLU A 113 4.89 -2.24 -13.58
C GLU A 113 3.85 -2.21 -12.47
N VAL A 114 3.76 -1.09 -11.74
CA VAL A 114 2.77 -0.88 -10.67
C VAL A 114 1.36 -0.82 -11.25
N LEU A 115 1.17 -0.05 -12.33
CA LEU A 115 -0.12 0.09 -13.00
C LEU A 115 -0.58 -1.23 -13.60
N THR A 116 0.31 -1.99 -14.22
CA THR A 116 0.03 -3.34 -14.73
C THR A 116 -0.36 -4.29 -13.60
N CYS A 117 0.37 -4.29 -12.49
CA CYS A 117 0.06 -5.09 -11.31
C CYS A 117 -1.32 -4.73 -10.75
N ALA A 118 -1.65 -3.44 -10.67
CA ALA A 118 -2.94 -2.96 -10.21
C ALA A 118 -4.09 -3.40 -11.14
N ALA A 119 -3.88 -3.36 -12.47
CA ALA A 119 -4.87 -3.82 -13.44
C ALA A 119 -5.11 -5.34 -13.40
N GLN A 120 -4.08 -6.11 -13.05
CA GLN A 120 -4.13 -7.58 -13.05
C GLN A 120 -4.54 -8.20 -11.71
N SER A 121 -4.46 -7.46 -10.60
CA SER A 121 -4.66 -8.00 -9.26
C SER A 121 -5.52 -7.08 -8.39
N TYR A 122 -6.50 -7.68 -7.70
CA TYR A 122 -7.27 -6.99 -6.67
C TYR A 122 -6.37 -6.37 -5.58
N TYR A 123 -5.39 -7.12 -5.09
CA TYR A 123 -4.51 -6.65 -4.01
C TYR A 123 -3.50 -5.59 -4.48
N GLY A 124 -3.07 -5.65 -5.74
CA GLY A 124 -2.29 -4.59 -6.37
C GLY A 124 -3.10 -3.31 -6.52
N SER A 125 -4.33 -3.42 -7.04
CA SER A 125 -5.28 -2.32 -7.16
C SER A 125 -5.61 -1.66 -5.82
N MET A 126 -5.87 -2.46 -4.77
CA MET A 126 -6.12 -1.96 -3.43
C MET A 126 -4.90 -1.28 -2.81
N GLY A 127 -3.71 -1.83 -3.03
CA GLY A 127 -2.46 -1.22 -2.58
C GLY A 127 -2.22 0.15 -3.21
N LEU A 128 -2.40 0.26 -4.54
CA LEU A 128 -2.25 1.52 -5.26
C LEU A 128 -3.30 2.56 -4.86
N ALA A 129 -4.57 2.13 -4.73
CA ALA A 129 -5.65 3.00 -4.28
C ALA A 129 -5.42 3.53 -2.86
N TRP A 130 -4.91 2.69 -1.96
CA TRP A 130 -4.53 3.10 -0.61
C TRP A 130 -3.37 4.09 -0.63
N ALA A 131 -2.32 3.82 -1.41
CA ALA A 131 -1.19 4.73 -1.56
C ALA A 131 -1.65 6.12 -2.00
N PHE A 132 -2.43 6.23 -3.08
CA PHE A 132 -2.96 7.52 -3.53
C PHE A 132 -3.87 8.19 -2.50
N SER A 133 -4.64 7.43 -1.70
CA SER A 133 -5.47 8.02 -0.64
C SER A 133 -4.62 8.62 0.48
N VAL A 134 -3.47 8.03 0.80
CA VAL A 134 -2.52 8.60 1.76
C VAL A 134 -1.79 9.79 1.17
N TYR A 135 -1.37 9.73 -0.10
CA TYR A 135 -0.75 10.88 -0.77
C TYR A 135 -1.67 12.10 -0.79
N ALA A 136 -2.97 11.89 -1.03
CA ALA A 136 -3.97 12.96 -1.01
C ALA A 136 -4.11 13.63 0.37
N VAL A 137 -3.82 12.93 1.47
CA VAL A 137 -3.78 13.52 2.82
C VAL A 137 -2.61 14.49 2.96
N HIS A 138 -1.48 14.24 2.30
CA HIS A 138 -0.26 15.04 2.42
C HIS A 138 -0.15 16.14 1.35
N ASP A 139 -0.64 15.88 0.14
CA ASP A 139 -0.73 16.86 -0.96
C ASP A 139 -1.88 16.44 -1.88
N PHE A 140 -3.07 16.97 -1.57
CA PHE A 140 -4.29 16.68 -2.32
C PHE A 140 -4.16 17.05 -3.80
N SER A 141 -3.66 18.26 -4.10
CA SER A 141 -3.55 18.76 -5.46
C SER A 141 -2.60 17.93 -6.32
N LEU A 142 -1.51 17.45 -5.74
CA LEU A 142 -0.58 16.54 -6.44
C LEU A 142 -1.25 15.19 -6.75
N ALA A 143 -1.88 14.58 -5.75
CA ALA A 143 -2.51 13.28 -5.90
C ALA A 143 -3.67 13.32 -6.90
N GLU A 144 -4.53 14.31 -6.78
CA GLU A 144 -5.67 14.54 -7.68
C GLU A 144 -5.23 14.70 -9.12
N ARG A 145 -4.28 15.60 -9.38
CA ARG A 145 -3.74 15.86 -10.73
C ARG A 145 -3.13 14.60 -11.35
N VAL A 146 -2.35 13.83 -10.58
CA VAL A 146 -1.71 12.63 -11.12
C VAL A 146 -2.73 11.52 -11.39
N VAL A 147 -3.72 11.32 -10.53
CA VAL A 147 -4.79 10.34 -10.78
C VAL A 147 -5.62 10.74 -12.01
N ALA A 148 -5.95 12.03 -12.17
CA ALA A 148 -6.64 12.53 -13.35
C ALA A 148 -5.83 12.29 -14.64
N ASP A 149 -4.52 12.59 -14.61
CA ASP A 149 -3.62 12.34 -15.74
C ASP A 149 -3.55 10.84 -16.11
N LEU A 150 -3.44 9.95 -15.11
CA LEU A 150 -3.43 8.51 -15.33
C LEU A 150 -4.73 8.01 -15.96
N ILE A 151 -5.88 8.60 -15.62
CA ILE A 151 -7.18 8.26 -16.22
C ILE A 151 -7.24 8.78 -17.67
N VAL A 152 -6.98 10.06 -17.88
CA VAL A 152 -7.06 10.69 -19.21
C VAL A 152 -6.16 9.99 -20.21
N ASN A 153 -4.94 9.63 -19.80
CA ASN A 153 -3.97 8.92 -20.63
C ASN A 153 -4.19 7.40 -20.65
N LYS A 154 -5.29 6.88 -20.11
CA LYS A 154 -5.64 5.44 -20.07
C LYS A 154 -4.56 4.56 -19.45
N ARG A 155 -3.79 5.09 -18.52
CA ARG A 155 -2.69 4.37 -17.85
C ARG A 155 -3.14 3.62 -16.61
N ILE A 156 -4.25 4.02 -15.96
CA ILE A 156 -4.86 3.34 -14.82
C ILE A 156 -6.18 2.71 -15.25
N ASP A 157 -6.46 1.50 -14.77
CA ASP A 157 -7.74 0.86 -15.04
C ASP A 157 -8.88 1.49 -14.22
N PRO A 158 -10.14 1.50 -14.74
CA PRO A 158 -11.26 2.16 -14.08
C PRO A 158 -11.59 1.59 -12.71
N ALA A 159 -11.37 0.30 -12.50
CA ALA A 159 -11.68 -0.31 -11.21
C ALA A 159 -10.71 0.20 -10.15
N THR A 160 -9.42 0.37 -10.49
CA THR A 160 -8.41 0.97 -9.60
C THR A 160 -8.72 2.45 -9.35
N ALA A 161 -9.10 3.22 -10.39
CA ALA A 161 -9.49 4.61 -10.22
C ALA A 161 -10.70 4.77 -9.27
N ARG A 162 -11.75 3.94 -9.43
CA ARG A 162 -12.90 3.94 -8.51
C ARG A 162 -12.53 3.53 -7.08
N ARG A 163 -11.61 2.57 -6.91
CA ARG A 163 -11.09 2.18 -5.59
C ARG A 163 -10.30 3.33 -4.94
N THR A 164 -9.57 4.10 -5.72
CA THR A 164 -8.87 5.29 -5.22
C THR A 164 -9.88 6.30 -4.68
N ALA A 165 -10.93 6.63 -5.42
CA ALA A 165 -12.02 7.48 -4.94
C ALA A 165 -12.68 6.93 -3.67
N GLN A 166 -12.91 5.63 -3.62
CA GLN A 166 -13.46 4.96 -2.44
C GLN A 166 -12.53 5.11 -1.22
N LYS A 167 -11.23 4.83 -1.38
CA LYS A 167 -10.25 4.93 -0.29
C LYS A 167 -10.10 6.35 0.23
N VAL A 168 -10.15 7.36 -0.62
CA VAL A 168 -10.17 8.76 -0.19
C VAL A 168 -11.44 9.09 0.61
N ARG A 169 -12.62 8.61 0.18
CA ARG A 169 -13.87 8.79 0.95
C ARG A 169 -13.82 8.13 2.32
N GLU A 170 -13.20 6.96 2.42
CA GLU A 170 -13.04 6.21 3.68
C GLU A 170 -12.02 6.84 4.62
N SER A 171 -11.13 7.70 4.14
CA SER A 171 -10.08 8.34 4.94
C SER A 171 -10.67 9.30 5.98
N PHE A 172 -10.31 9.16 7.23
CA PHE A 172 -10.67 10.11 8.29
C PHE A 172 -9.80 11.38 8.29
N ARG A 173 -8.71 11.39 7.52
CA ARG A 173 -7.72 12.48 7.49
C ARG A 173 -7.94 13.49 6.39
N SER A 174 -8.78 13.20 5.40
CA SER A 174 -9.08 14.13 4.29
C SER A 174 -10.31 14.97 4.59
N ALA A 175 -10.31 16.23 4.19
CA ALA A 175 -11.47 17.11 4.31
C ALA A 175 -12.64 16.63 3.44
N GLN A 176 -13.88 16.90 3.86
CA GLN A 176 -15.07 16.44 3.12
C GLN A 176 -15.16 17.06 1.70
N ALA A 177 -14.77 18.30 1.56
CA ALA A 177 -14.73 18.97 0.25
C ALA A 177 -13.74 18.28 -0.71
N GLU A 178 -12.53 17.92 -0.23
CA GLU A 178 -11.53 17.20 -1.01
C GLU A 178 -12.01 15.81 -1.41
N LYS A 179 -12.66 15.07 -0.50
CA LYS A 179 -13.26 13.76 -0.80
C LYS A 179 -14.31 13.85 -1.92
N ALA A 180 -15.19 14.83 -1.83
CA ALA A 180 -16.22 15.07 -2.83
C ALA A 180 -15.59 15.45 -4.17
N MET A 181 -14.63 16.39 -4.18
CA MET A 181 -13.96 16.88 -5.38
C MET A 181 -13.21 15.75 -6.11
N LEU A 182 -12.37 14.98 -5.42
CA LEU A 182 -11.63 13.88 -6.06
C LEU A 182 -12.58 12.81 -6.61
N SER A 183 -13.63 12.47 -5.86
CA SER A 183 -14.62 11.50 -6.32
C SER A 183 -15.35 11.96 -7.57
N GLN A 184 -15.75 13.22 -7.64
CA GLN A 184 -16.41 13.81 -8.81
C GLN A 184 -15.46 13.90 -10.01
N ASN A 185 -14.20 14.30 -9.80
CA ASN A 185 -13.22 14.44 -10.87
C ASN A 185 -12.85 13.08 -11.46
N ILE A 186 -12.68 12.05 -10.63
CA ILE A 186 -12.48 10.67 -11.10
C ILE A 186 -13.70 10.20 -11.89
N GLN A 187 -14.92 10.42 -11.41
CA GLN A 187 -16.13 10.01 -12.12
C GLN A 187 -16.26 10.73 -13.46
N LYS A 188 -16.10 12.07 -13.52
CA LYS A 188 -16.10 12.82 -14.78
C LYS A 188 -15.07 12.32 -15.78
N ALA A 189 -13.85 12.03 -15.31
CA ALA A 189 -12.80 11.52 -16.17
C ALA A 189 -13.14 10.12 -16.73
N LEU A 190 -13.78 9.26 -15.93
CA LEU A 190 -14.23 7.95 -16.36
C LEU A 190 -15.42 8.01 -17.34
N ASP A 191 -16.37 8.92 -17.11
CA ASP A 191 -17.54 9.11 -17.96
C ASP A 191 -17.17 9.68 -19.34
N GLY A 192 -16.10 10.46 -19.42
CA GLY A 192 -15.55 10.96 -20.67
C GLY A 192 -14.80 9.93 -21.51
N MET A 193 -14.64 8.70 -21.03
CA MET A 193 -13.94 7.62 -21.76
C MET A 193 -14.90 6.89 -22.72
N PRO A 194 -14.50 6.62 -23.98
CA PRO A 194 -15.32 5.85 -24.91
C PRO A 194 -15.64 4.46 -24.34
N ALA A 195 -16.90 4.03 -24.50
CA ALA A 195 -17.31 2.68 -24.13
C ALA A 195 -16.45 1.64 -24.87
N GLY A 196 -15.85 0.70 -24.12
CA GLY A 196 -15.01 -0.37 -24.67
C GLY A 196 -13.50 -0.07 -24.75
N SER A 197 -13.03 1.12 -24.33
CA SER A 197 -11.62 1.49 -24.42
C SER A 197 -10.71 0.88 -23.35
N LEU A 198 -11.23 0.03 -22.45
CA LEU A 198 -10.50 -0.48 -21.29
C LEU A 198 -10.60 -2.00 -21.18
N PRO A 199 -9.50 -2.70 -20.86
CA PRO A 199 -9.55 -4.14 -20.62
C PRO A 199 -10.52 -4.44 -19.48
N ALA A 200 -11.38 -5.45 -19.66
CA ALA A 200 -12.28 -5.91 -18.63
C ALA A 200 -11.45 -6.27 -17.37
N ALA A 201 -11.73 -5.60 -16.28
CA ALA A 201 -11.02 -5.81 -15.03
C ALA A 201 -11.27 -7.26 -14.55
N ARG A 202 -10.26 -8.13 -14.66
CA ARG A 202 -10.24 -9.45 -14.00
C ARG A 202 -10.05 -9.36 -12.49
N ASN A 203 -10.49 -8.25 -11.90
CA ASN A 203 -10.22 -7.87 -10.53
C ASN A 203 -11.38 -8.19 -9.58
N SER A 204 -12.00 -9.38 -9.69
CA SER A 204 -12.90 -9.86 -8.65
C SER A 204 -12.08 -10.18 -7.39
N LYS A 205 -12.60 -9.77 -6.22
CA LYS A 205 -12.08 -10.20 -4.92
C LYS A 205 -12.04 -11.74 -4.93
N PRO A 206 -10.89 -12.38 -4.61
CA PRO A 206 -10.85 -13.84 -4.56
C PRO A 206 -11.97 -14.35 -3.65
N ALA A 207 -12.73 -15.34 -4.12
CA ALA A 207 -13.73 -16.05 -3.33
C ALA A 207 -13.01 -16.93 -2.30
N GLY A 208 -12.56 -16.36 -1.23
CA GLY A 208 -11.73 -16.95 -0.18
C GLY A 208 -11.24 -15.83 0.70
N GLY A 209 -12.19 -15.08 1.27
CA GLY A 209 -11.86 -14.11 2.30
C GLY A 209 -11.21 -14.84 3.45
N VAL A 210 -10.05 -14.34 3.92
CA VAL A 210 -9.54 -14.66 5.25
C VAL A 210 -10.74 -14.60 6.20
N PRO A 211 -11.03 -15.65 7.00
CA PRO A 211 -12.18 -15.63 7.90
C PRO A 211 -12.09 -14.35 8.74
N ALA A 212 -13.16 -13.58 8.75
CA ALA A 212 -13.24 -12.39 9.57
C ALA A 212 -12.87 -12.79 10.99
N PHE A 213 -11.81 -12.22 11.53
CA PHE A 213 -11.41 -12.44 12.91
C PHE A 213 -12.56 -11.94 13.77
N ARG A 214 -13.42 -12.88 14.18
CA ARG A 214 -14.58 -12.61 15.02
C ARG A 214 -14.03 -12.15 16.37
N ARG A 215 -13.93 -10.84 16.58
CA ARG A 215 -13.66 -10.27 17.90
C ARG A 215 -14.70 -10.83 18.85
N LYS A 216 -14.38 -11.89 19.58
CA LYS A 216 -15.12 -12.25 20.79
C LYS A 216 -15.01 -11.04 21.72
N ARG A 217 -16.11 -10.31 21.90
CA ARG A 217 -16.24 -9.39 23.04
C ARG A 217 -16.04 -10.25 24.28
N LEU A 218 -14.90 -10.15 24.91
CA LEU A 218 -14.73 -10.56 26.29
C LEU A 218 -15.68 -9.66 27.08
N LYS A 219 -16.78 -10.21 27.55
CA LYS A 219 -17.62 -9.57 28.56
C LYS A 219 -16.77 -9.48 29.82
N GLY A 220 -16.08 -8.37 30.00
CA GLY A 220 -15.39 -8.04 31.24
C GLY A 220 -16.46 -7.75 32.29
N THR A 221 -16.51 -8.56 33.31
CA THR A 221 -17.14 -8.23 34.60
C THR A 221 -16.40 -7.02 35.18
N PRO A 222 -17.08 -5.96 35.61
CA PRO A 222 -16.43 -4.84 36.28
C PRO A 222 -15.81 -5.32 37.60
N PRO A 223 -14.64 -4.82 38.00
CA PRO A 223 -14.11 -5.14 39.31
C PRO A 223 -15.03 -4.52 40.37
N SER A 224 -15.46 -5.38 41.30
CA SER A 224 -16.18 -4.99 42.52
C SER A 224 -15.30 -4.03 43.33
N ALA A 225 -15.85 -2.86 43.61
CA ALA A 225 -15.32 -1.98 44.65
C ALA A 225 -15.55 -2.65 46.00
N ALA A 226 -14.48 -2.91 46.75
CA ALA A 226 -14.52 -3.20 48.15
C ALA A 226 -13.24 -2.72 48.84
N LEU A 227 -13.42 -1.70 49.67
CA LEU A 227 -12.65 -1.20 50.86
C LEU A 227 -11.22 -0.71 50.58
#